data_f15a357d77fa46f26cb576e24278b150
#
_entry.id   f15a357d77fa46f26cb576e24278b150
#
_cell.length_a   1.000
_cell.length_b   1.000
_cell.length_c   1.000
_cell.angle_alpha   90.00
_cell.angle_beta   90.00
_cell.angle_gamma   90.00
#
_symmetry.space_group_name_H-M   'P 1'
#
loop_
_entity.id
_entity.type
_entity.pdbx_description
1 polymer ?
#
loop_
_entity_poly.entity_id
_entity_poly.type
_entity_poly.pdbx_seq_one_letter_code
_entity_poly.pdbx_strand_id
1 'polypeptide(L)'
;MMDKQTLYHGSNVIVEQPLISIGRKDLDFGPGFYLTPLFEQASKCAVRIKIVRRAEQAIVNTYEFTLPQDCKVKRFDAYDKEWLDFIVDSRKGEQPWNGYDIIEGGVADDRVIDAVEAYINGYADVEHTLRQLVYHKPNHQVCILSQEIVDKHLLFKSYERVELC
;
A
#
# COMPACT_ATOMS: atom_id res chain seq x y z
N MET A 1 -1.85 11.56 -23.77
CA MET A 1 -3.08 11.59 -22.96
C MET A 1 -2.77 10.99 -21.59
N MET A 2 -3.11 11.70 -20.52
CA MET A 2 -2.87 11.19 -19.17
C MET A 2 -4.00 10.30 -18.74
N ASP A 3 -3.68 9.10 -18.27
CA ASP A 3 -4.69 8.15 -17.79
C ASP A 3 -5.18 8.55 -16.41
N LYS A 4 -6.49 8.65 -16.26
CA LYS A 4 -7.13 8.88 -14.97
C LYS A 4 -7.60 7.56 -14.40
N GLN A 5 -7.37 7.35 -13.11
CA GLN A 5 -7.89 6.16 -12.45
C GLN A 5 -8.48 6.52 -11.09
N THR A 6 -9.44 5.72 -10.66
CA THR A 6 -10.05 5.86 -9.35
C THR A 6 -9.25 5.04 -8.34
N LEU A 7 -8.82 5.69 -7.26
CA LEU A 7 -8.09 5.04 -6.18
C LEU A 7 -8.82 5.28 -4.86
N TYR A 8 -8.68 4.34 -3.94
CA TYR A 8 -9.35 4.35 -2.63
C TYR A 8 -8.35 4.26 -1.50
N HIS A 9 -8.65 4.94 -0.41
CA HIS A 9 -7.85 4.88 0.81
C HIS A 9 -8.76 4.61 2.01
N GLY A 10 -8.52 3.51 2.71
CA GLY A 10 -9.25 3.15 3.90
C GLY A 10 -8.68 3.83 5.14
N SER A 11 -9.56 4.40 5.97
CA SER A 11 -9.17 5.09 7.20
C SER A 11 -10.35 5.11 8.17
N ASN A 12 -10.16 5.73 9.30
CA ASN A 12 -11.25 6.04 10.24
C ASN A 12 -11.69 7.50 10.14
N VAL A 13 -11.11 8.26 9.23
CA VAL A 13 -11.41 9.69 9.03
C VAL A 13 -11.50 10.00 7.54
N ILE A 14 -12.14 11.14 7.23
CA ILE A 14 -12.16 11.69 5.88
C ILE A 14 -10.81 12.38 5.64
N VAL A 15 -10.13 12.00 4.55
CA VAL A 15 -8.80 12.51 4.23
C VAL A 15 -8.87 13.27 2.90
N GLU A 16 -9.18 14.57 2.98
CA GLU A 16 -9.29 15.41 1.79
C GLU A 16 -7.92 15.87 1.26
N GLN A 17 -6.97 16.09 2.17
CA GLN A 17 -5.62 16.56 1.84
C GLN A 17 -4.58 15.66 2.51
N PRO A 18 -4.23 14.53 1.86
CA PRO A 18 -3.27 13.58 2.45
C PRO A 18 -1.90 14.20 2.67
N LEU A 19 -1.30 13.86 3.83
CA LEU A 19 0.05 14.29 4.20
C LEU A 19 0.95 13.08 4.37
N ILE A 20 1.96 12.98 3.52
CA ILE A 20 2.93 11.88 3.56
C ILE A 20 3.75 11.89 4.84
N SER A 21 4.10 13.09 5.32
CA SER A 21 4.96 13.28 6.49
C SER A 21 4.42 12.66 7.79
N ILE A 22 3.12 12.39 7.87
CA ILE A 22 2.51 11.78 9.05
C ILE A 22 2.35 10.26 8.91
N GLY A 23 2.78 9.68 7.79
CA GLY A 23 2.73 8.25 7.55
C GLY A 23 3.77 7.48 8.35
N ARG A 24 3.55 6.16 8.50
CA ARG A 24 4.48 5.26 9.18
C ARG A 24 5.70 5.01 8.28
N LYS A 25 6.90 4.91 8.90
CA LYS A 25 8.16 4.83 8.15
C LYS A 25 8.53 3.43 7.66
N ASP A 26 8.20 2.39 8.41
CA ASP A 26 8.64 1.02 8.14
C ASP A 26 7.57 0.18 7.49
N LEU A 27 6.91 0.76 6.47
CA LEU A 27 5.90 0.06 5.68
C LEU A 27 6.52 -0.58 4.43
N ASP A 28 5.79 -1.48 3.81
CA ASP A 28 6.28 -2.33 2.72
C ASP A 28 6.91 -1.54 1.56
N PHE A 29 6.32 -0.41 1.19
CA PHE A 29 6.80 0.44 0.09
C PHE A 29 7.36 1.77 0.57
N GLY A 30 7.58 1.93 1.87
CA GLY A 30 8.13 3.16 2.43
C GLY A 30 7.09 4.14 2.97
N PRO A 31 7.52 5.36 3.36
CA PRO A 31 6.68 6.31 4.09
C PRO A 31 5.82 7.17 3.14
N GLY A 32 4.98 6.53 2.34
CA GLY A 32 4.12 7.22 1.39
C GLY A 32 2.66 7.20 1.79
N PHE A 33 1.80 7.67 0.89
CA PHE A 33 0.37 7.59 1.03
C PHE A 33 -0.13 6.38 0.24
N TYR A 34 -0.82 5.46 0.93
CA TYR A 34 -1.21 4.16 0.38
C TYR A 34 -2.66 4.18 -0.10
N LEU A 35 -2.85 3.74 -1.36
CA LEU A 35 -4.16 3.63 -1.97
C LEU A 35 -4.28 2.28 -2.68
N THR A 36 -5.49 1.95 -3.12
CA THR A 36 -5.75 0.75 -3.90
C THR A 36 -6.84 1.03 -4.93
N PRO A 37 -6.77 0.43 -6.14
CA PRO A 37 -7.88 0.50 -7.09
C PRO A 37 -9.05 -0.40 -6.71
N LEU A 38 -8.90 -1.23 -5.65
CA LEU A 38 -9.90 -2.20 -5.23
C LEU A 38 -10.68 -1.69 -4.02
N PHE A 39 -11.93 -1.30 -4.23
CA PHE A 39 -12.78 -0.77 -3.17
C PHE A 39 -12.90 -1.72 -1.98
N GLU A 40 -13.06 -3.01 -2.25
CA GLU A 40 -13.19 -4.02 -1.20
C GLU A 40 -11.93 -4.10 -0.33
N GLN A 41 -10.76 -3.98 -0.92
CA GLN A 41 -9.49 -3.97 -0.18
C GLN A 41 -9.41 -2.74 0.73
N ALA A 42 -9.81 -1.57 0.23
CA ALA A 42 -9.85 -0.34 1.03
C ALA A 42 -10.86 -0.46 2.18
N SER A 43 -12.02 -1.07 1.93
CA SER A 43 -13.04 -1.34 2.95
C SER A 43 -12.49 -2.19 4.08
N LYS A 44 -11.83 -3.29 3.76
CA LYS A 44 -11.24 -4.17 4.77
C LYS A 44 -10.17 -3.45 5.58
N CYS A 45 -9.37 -2.64 4.93
CA CYS A 45 -8.35 -1.82 5.59
C CYS A 45 -8.98 -0.82 6.56
N ALA A 46 -10.04 -0.12 6.11
CA ALA A 46 -10.75 0.86 6.93
C ALA A 46 -11.35 0.22 8.18
N VAL A 47 -11.98 -0.94 8.04
CA VAL A 47 -12.57 -1.66 9.16
C VAL A 47 -11.50 -2.09 10.15
N ARG A 48 -10.35 -2.58 9.67
CA ARG A 48 -9.23 -2.95 10.53
C ARG A 48 -8.71 -1.75 11.31
N ILE A 49 -8.55 -0.61 10.65
CA ILE A 49 -8.10 0.63 11.31
C ILE A 49 -9.09 1.06 12.38
N LYS A 50 -10.39 1.00 12.08
CA LYS A 50 -11.45 1.29 13.06
C LYS A 50 -11.28 0.44 14.31
N ILE A 51 -11.08 -0.86 14.15
CA ILE A 51 -10.93 -1.79 15.27
C ILE A 51 -9.65 -1.50 16.05
N VAL A 52 -8.52 -1.37 15.38
CA VAL A 52 -7.20 -1.16 16.02
C VAL A 52 -7.17 0.17 16.78
N ARG A 53 -7.73 1.21 16.21
CA ARG A 53 -7.75 2.55 16.83
C ARG A 53 -8.94 2.78 17.75
N ARG A 54 -9.84 1.79 17.85
CA ARG A 54 -11.09 1.91 18.62
C ARG A 54 -11.89 3.14 18.19
N ALA A 55 -11.95 3.37 16.89
CA ALA A 55 -12.67 4.49 16.31
C ALA A 55 -14.15 4.16 16.14
N GLU A 56 -14.96 5.20 15.92
CA GLU A 56 -16.42 5.04 15.76
C GLU A 56 -16.83 4.64 14.35
N GLN A 57 -15.98 4.90 13.36
CA GLN A 57 -16.34 4.70 11.95
C GLN A 57 -15.17 4.19 11.13
N ALA A 58 -15.51 3.50 10.05
CA ALA A 58 -14.59 3.10 9.01
C ALA A 58 -14.97 3.85 7.74
N ILE A 59 -14.00 4.50 7.10
CA ILE A 59 -14.20 5.38 5.95
C ILE A 59 -13.37 4.90 4.78
N VAL A 60 -13.98 4.81 3.60
CA VAL A 60 -13.26 4.68 2.34
C VAL A 60 -13.27 6.04 1.65
N ASN A 61 -12.10 6.61 1.48
CA ASN A 61 -11.92 7.87 0.75
C ASN A 61 -11.67 7.54 -0.72
N THR A 62 -12.32 8.26 -1.62
CA THR A 62 -12.22 8.05 -3.07
C THR A 62 -11.53 9.23 -3.72
N TYR A 63 -10.56 8.92 -4.59
CA TYR A 63 -9.76 9.92 -5.29
C TYR A 63 -9.73 9.62 -6.79
N GLU A 64 -9.55 10.68 -7.57
CA GLU A 64 -9.18 10.57 -8.98
C GLU A 64 -7.68 10.84 -9.08
N PHE A 65 -6.94 9.90 -9.63
CA PHE A 65 -5.49 10.01 -9.77
C PHE A 65 -5.10 10.11 -11.23
N THR A 66 -4.21 11.07 -11.54
CA THR A 66 -3.64 11.25 -12.87
C THR A 66 -2.13 11.01 -12.78
N LEU A 67 -1.63 9.98 -13.46
CA LEU A 67 -0.21 9.64 -13.40
C LEU A 67 0.62 10.75 -14.04
N PRO A 68 1.61 11.33 -13.31
CA PRO A 68 2.52 12.30 -13.88
C PRO A 68 3.39 11.68 -14.98
N GLN A 69 3.76 12.48 -15.99
CA GLN A 69 4.57 11.99 -17.11
C GLN A 69 6.01 11.67 -16.73
N ASP A 70 6.61 12.49 -15.86
CA ASP A 70 8.05 12.42 -15.55
C ASP A 70 8.31 11.89 -14.14
N CYS A 71 7.53 10.88 -13.70
CA CYS A 71 7.74 10.28 -12.39
C CYS A 71 8.42 8.92 -12.49
N LYS A 72 9.15 8.56 -11.43
CA LYS A 72 9.79 7.24 -11.32
C LYS A 72 8.86 6.28 -10.62
N VAL A 73 8.40 5.27 -11.35
CA VAL A 73 7.47 4.27 -10.84
C VAL A 73 8.15 2.91 -10.77
N LYS A 74 8.02 2.24 -9.64
CA LYS A 74 8.42 0.84 -9.45
C LYS A 74 7.18 -0.01 -9.36
N ARG A 75 7.09 -1.08 -10.17
CA ARG A 75 5.95 -2.00 -10.18
C ARG A 75 6.40 -3.42 -9.88
N PHE A 76 5.62 -4.10 -9.05
CA PHE A 76 5.80 -5.51 -8.75
C PHE A 76 4.55 -6.26 -9.23
N ASP A 77 4.74 -7.20 -10.16
CA ASP A 77 3.64 -7.95 -10.76
C ASP A 77 3.33 -9.24 -10.01
N ALA A 78 4.22 -9.68 -9.13
CA ALA A 78 4.07 -10.95 -8.42
C ALA A 78 4.82 -10.91 -7.08
N TYR A 79 4.50 -11.87 -6.22
CA TYR A 79 5.26 -12.13 -4.99
C TYR A 79 6.48 -12.99 -5.35
N ASP A 80 7.45 -12.38 -6.00
CA ASP A 80 8.70 -13.02 -6.43
C ASP A 80 9.88 -12.61 -5.54
N LYS A 81 11.09 -13.04 -5.92
CA LYS A 81 12.29 -12.75 -5.13
C LYS A 81 12.56 -11.24 -5.08
N GLU A 82 12.37 -10.52 -6.18
CA GLU A 82 12.56 -9.07 -6.23
C GLU A 82 11.62 -8.37 -5.25
N TRP A 83 10.35 -8.77 -5.25
CA TRP A 83 9.37 -8.25 -4.29
C TRP A 83 9.77 -8.58 -2.85
N LEU A 84 10.13 -9.84 -2.59
CA LEU A 84 10.49 -10.28 -1.25
C LEU A 84 11.69 -9.50 -0.70
N ASP A 85 12.74 -9.34 -1.49
CA ASP A 85 13.92 -8.58 -1.08
C ASP A 85 13.58 -7.12 -0.79
N PHE A 86 12.74 -6.51 -1.61
CA PHE A 86 12.30 -5.13 -1.41
C PHE A 86 11.53 -4.97 -0.08
N ILE A 87 10.56 -5.85 0.18
CA ILE A 87 9.75 -5.81 1.41
C ILE A 87 10.63 -6.03 2.64
N VAL A 88 11.53 -6.99 2.58
CA VAL A 88 12.45 -7.29 3.69
C VAL A 88 13.33 -6.09 4.00
N ASP A 89 13.92 -5.48 2.98
CA ASP A 89 14.78 -4.31 3.16
C ASP A 89 14.01 -3.14 3.76
N SER A 90 12.79 -2.89 3.28
CA SER A 90 11.93 -1.84 3.84
C SER A 90 11.66 -2.07 5.33
N ARG A 91 11.34 -3.31 5.71
CA ARG A 91 11.01 -3.65 7.11
C ARG A 91 12.21 -3.66 8.02
N LYS A 92 13.42 -3.83 7.48
CA LYS A 92 14.68 -3.76 8.25
C LYS A 92 15.17 -2.32 8.43
N GLY A 93 14.45 -1.34 7.91
CA GLY A 93 14.82 0.07 8.02
C GLY A 93 15.79 0.54 6.95
N GLU A 94 16.12 -0.30 5.98
CA GLU A 94 16.81 0.14 4.78
C GLU A 94 15.83 0.90 3.90
N GLN A 95 16.30 1.64 2.92
CA GLN A 95 15.44 2.53 2.13
C GLN A 95 15.43 2.14 0.65
N PRO A 96 14.94 0.92 0.29
CA PRO A 96 14.92 0.49 -1.10
C PRO A 96 13.96 1.31 -1.97
N TRP A 97 13.01 1.99 -1.31
CA TRP A 97 12.04 2.87 -1.95
C TRP A 97 12.63 4.24 -2.32
N ASN A 98 13.83 4.54 -1.84
CA ASN A 98 14.45 5.84 -2.08
C ASN A 98 14.73 6.02 -3.58
N GLY A 99 14.36 7.19 -4.12
CA GLY A 99 14.52 7.48 -5.53
C GLY A 99 13.31 7.19 -6.40
N TYR A 100 12.27 6.56 -5.85
CA TYR A 100 11.01 6.35 -6.55
C TYR A 100 9.96 7.34 -6.07
N ASP A 101 9.09 7.76 -6.98
CA ASP A 101 7.96 8.63 -6.67
C ASP A 101 6.70 7.83 -6.34
N ILE A 102 6.54 6.69 -6.99
CA ILE A 102 5.38 5.81 -6.84
C ILE A 102 5.88 4.36 -6.86
N ILE A 103 5.35 3.56 -5.93
CA ILE A 103 5.59 2.11 -5.92
C ILE A 103 4.24 1.43 -5.88
N GLU A 104 4.02 0.47 -6.79
CA GLU A 104 2.78 -0.29 -6.79
C GLU A 104 3.02 -1.78 -6.91
N GLY A 105 2.11 -2.56 -6.33
CA GLY A 105 2.19 -4.01 -6.30
C GLY A 105 1.49 -4.55 -5.06
N GLY A 106 1.71 -5.82 -4.76
CA GLY A 106 1.19 -6.42 -3.55
C GLY A 106 1.96 -5.99 -2.32
N VAL A 107 1.26 -5.85 -1.19
CA VAL A 107 1.88 -5.70 0.12
C VAL A 107 1.70 -7.00 0.90
N ALA A 108 2.52 -7.20 1.93
CA ALA A 108 2.43 -8.39 2.78
C ALA A 108 1.20 -8.26 3.69
N ASP A 109 0.10 -8.85 3.26
CA ASP A 109 -1.15 -8.87 4.04
C ASP A 109 -1.22 -10.12 4.93
N ASP A 110 -2.37 -10.33 5.57
CA ASP A 110 -2.59 -11.43 6.53
C ASP A 110 -2.35 -12.81 5.91
N ARG A 111 -2.44 -12.94 4.58
CA ARG A 111 -2.24 -14.22 3.90
C ARG A 111 -0.78 -14.62 3.79
N VAL A 112 0.12 -13.65 3.69
CA VAL A 112 1.54 -13.89 3.38
C VAL A 112 2.50 -13.36 4.45
N ILE A 113 2.01 -12.59 5.41
CA ILE A 113 2.86 -11.94 6.41
C ILE A 113 3.69 -12.94 7.22
N ASP A 114 3.11 -14.08 7.58
CA ASP A 114 3.81 -15.09 8.37
C ASP A 114 5.00 -15.68 7.61
N ALA A 115 4.83 -15.91 6.30
CA ALA A 115 5.92 -16.40 5.45
C ALA A 115 7.06 -15.39 5.35
N VAL A 116 6.71 -14.10 5.19
CA VAL A 116 7.70 -13.02 5.11
C VAL A 116 8.44 -12.87 6.44
N GLU A 117 7.74 -12.90 7.56
CA GLU A 117 8.34 -12.79 8.89
C GLU A 117 9.26 -13.97 9.22
N ALA A 118 8.85 -15.19 8.84
CA ALA A 118 9.69 -16.36 9.01
C ALA A 118 11.02 -16.23 8.23
N TYR A 119 10.95 -15.68 7.04
CA TYR A 119 12.15 -15.41 6.24
C TYR A 119 13.04 -14.34 6.89
N ILE A 120 12.45 -13.23 7.35
CA ILE A 120 13.17 -12.14 8.02
C ILE A 120 13.90 -12.66 9.28
N ASN A 121 13.25 -13.55 10.04
CA ASN A 121 13.77 -14.08 11.29
C ASN A 121 14.69 -15.29 11.12
N GLY A 122 14.95 -15.69 9.87
CA GLY A 122 15.87 -16.79 9.57
C GLY A 122 15.31 -18.19 9.75
N TYR A 123 14.00 -18.34 9.95
CA TYR A 123 13.34 -19.63 10.12
C TYR A 123 13.02 -20.34 8.80
N ALA A 124 13.09 -19.61 7.69
CA ALA A 124 12.83 -20.16 6.36
C ALA A 124 13.85 -19.58 5.37
N ASP A 125 14.27 -20.40 4.39
CA ASP A 125 15.15 -19.90 3.34
C ASP A 125 14.33 -19.26 2.20
N VAL A 126 15.01 -18.67 1.22
CA VAL A 126 14.36 -17.96 0.13
C VAL A 126 13.51 -18.89 -0.72
N GLU A 127 13.98 -20.11 -1.00
CA GLU A 127 13.24 -21.06 -1.83
C GLU A 127 11.94 -21.51 -1.18
N HIS A 128 11.99 -21.83 0.12
CA HIS A 128 10.82 -22.22 0.88
C HIS A 128 9.78 -21.08 0.92
N THR A 129 10.25 -19.87 1.18
CA THR A 129 9.39 -18.67 1.25
C THR A 129 8.71 -18.43 -0.10
N LEU A 130 9.46 -18.45 -1.20
CA LEU A 130 8.90 -18.23 -2.52
C LEU A 130 7.88 -19.29 -2.92
N ARG A 131 8.11 -20.56 -2.52
CA ARG A 131 7.13 -21.64 -2.77
C ARG A 131 5.82 -21.40 -2.05
N GLN A 132 5.87 -20.85 -0.84
CA GLN A 132 4.65 -20.50 -0.11
C GLN A 132 3.92 -19.31 -0.75
N LEU A 133 4.67 -18.31 -1.20
CA LEU A 133 4.09 -17.09 -1.77
C LEU A 133 3.41 -17.34 -3.12
N VAL A 134 3.87 -18.30 -3.91
CA VAL A 134 3.34 -18.56 -5.25
C VAL A 134 1.86 -18.96 -5.26
N TYR A 135 1.35 -19.47 -4.13
CA TYR A 135 -0.06 -19.85 -4.02
C TYR A 135 -0.99 -18.67 -3.79
N HIS A 136 -0.45 -17.47 -3.61
CA HIS A 136 -1.24 -16.28 -3.31
C HIS A 136 -1.20 -15.29 -4.46
N LYS A 137 -2.38 -14.87 -4.90
CA LYS A 137 -2.48 -13.76 -5.84
C LYS A 137 -2.19 -12.47 -5.08
N PRO A 138 -1.27 -11.62 -5.57
CA PRO A 138 -0.98 -10.34 -4.91
C PRO A 138 -2.24 -9.46 -4.82
N ASN A 139 -2.38 -8.75 -3.70
CA ASN A 139 -3.30 -7.62 -3.64
C ASN A 139 -2.71 -6.48 -4.45
N HIS A 140 -3.37 -5.33 -4.50
CA HIS A 140 -2.87 -4.22 -5.30
C HIS A 140 -2.87 -2.94 -4.47
N GLN A 141 -1.68 -2.44 -4.17
CA GLN A 141 -1.47 -1.18 -3.47
C GLN A 141 -0.69 -0.21 -4.35
N VAL A 142 -1.03 1.05 -4.24
CA VAL A 142 -0.28 2.16 -4.86
C VAL A 142 0.22 3.04 -3.73
N CYS A 143 1.53 3.20 -3.62
CA CYS A 143 2.15 4.05 -2.61
C CYS A 143 2.74 5.27 -3.29
N ILE A 144 2.24 6.46 -2.96
CA ILE A 144 2.75 7.72 -3.49
C ILE A 144 3.72 8.30 -2.47
N LEU A 145 5.00 8.41 -2.86
CA LEU A 145 6.08 8.87 -1.99
C LEU A 145 6.38 10.36 -2.11
N SER A 146 5.76 11.04 -3.09
CA SER A 146 5.96 12.45 -3.35
C SER A 146 4.76 13.27 -2.89
N GLN A 147 4.97 14.19 -1.96
CA GLN A 147 3.90 15.08 -1.52
C GLN A 147 3.41 15.97 -2.67
N GLU A 148 4.30 16.39 -3.55
CA GLU A 148 3.92 17.18 -4.72
C GLU A 148 2.95 16.43 -5.63
N ILE A 149 3.17 15.14 -5.83
CA ILE A 149 2.26 14.31 -6.64
C ILE A 149 0.90 14.18 -5.95
N VAL A 150 0.89 13.97 -4.63
CA VAL A 150 -0.38 13.93 -3.87
C VAL A 150 -1.14 15.24 -4.04
N ASP A 151 -0.46 16.37 -3.91
CA ASP A 151 -1.10 17.68 -3.95
C ASP A 151 -1.62 18.03 -5.34
N LYS A 152 -0.91 17.66 -6.40
CA LYS A 152 -1.22 18.08 -7.78
C LYS A 152 -1.96 17.03 -8.61
N HIS A 153 -1.80 15.75 -8.30
CA HIS A 153 -2.29 14.67 -9.16
C HIS A 153 -3.31 13.75 -8.50
N LEU A 154 -3.56 13.89 -7.20
CA LEU A 154 -4.53 13.10 -6.47
C LEU A 154 -5.67 14.03 -6.02
N LEU A 155 -6.84 13.89 -6.65
CA LEU A 155 -7.99 14.74 -6.37
C LEU A 155 -9.01 14.00 -5.52
N PHE A 156 -9.29 14.52 -4.32
CA PHE A 156 -10.34 13.97 -3.46
C PHE A 156 -11.71 14.15 -4.11
N LYS A 157 -12.50 13.06 -4.20
CA LYS A 157 -13.83 13.08 -4.83
C LYS A 157 -14.95 12.91 -3.82
N SER A 158 -14.83 11.91 -2.94
CA SER A 158 -15.92 11.55 -2.02
C SER A 158 -15.42 10.62 -0.95
N TYR A 159 -16.28 10.31 -0.01
CA TYR A 159 -16.03 9.29 1.01
C TYR A 159 -17.27 8.46 1.24
N GLU A 160 -17.10 7.30 1.82
CA GLU A 160 -18.18 6.38 2.14
C GLU A 160 -17.89 5.70 3.46
N ARG A 161 -18.90 5.59 4.32
CA ARG A 161 -18.79 4.79 5.54
C ARG A 161 -19.02 3.34 5.18
N VAL A 162 -18.18 2.46 5.76
CA VAL A 162 -18.25 1.02 5.49
C VAL A 162 -18.34 0.26 6.81
N GLU A 163 -18.92 -0.94 6.72
CA GLU A 163 -19.08 -1.82 7.87
C GLU A 163 -18.71 -3.24 7.48
N LEU A 164 -18.38 -4.07 8.49
CA LEU A 164 -18.24 -5.51 8.29
C LEU A 164 -19.60 -6.12 8.05
N CYS A 165 -19.73 -6.86 6.96
CA CYS A 165 -20.92 -7.65 6.70
C CYS A 165 -20.84 -9.00 7.41
#